data_6600cff1ffdbdfba629528e88666d6aa
#
_entry.id   6600cff1ffdbdfba629528e88666d6aa
#
_cell.length_a   1.000
_cell.length_b   1.000
_cell.length_c   1.000
_cell.angle_alpha   90.00
_cell.angle_beta   90.00
_cell.angle_gamma   90.00
#
_symmetry.space_group_name_H-M   'P 1'
#
loop_
_entity.id
_entity.type
_entity.pdbx_description
1 polymer ?
#
loop_
_entity_poly.entity_id
_entity_poly.type
_entity_poly.pdbx_seq_one_letter_code
_entity_poly.pdbx_strand_id
1 'polypeptide(L)'
;MLTFLCISSSMWAQVTERERPASWNQLVEGGRFADRFLPMPDGKLSSDTWGAQQVIPRFIDNGIEDQVRSYWGGNILKGDDGKYHLFVCGWQEDSPKGHYEWPNSIVYHTVSDNRFGPYHIQDTIGPGHNPEAFKTRSGKYVIYVIDHYYLADNINGPWTRRTFDFDPRDRKIIEGLSNLTFTQREDGSYLMICRGGGVWISQTGLSTYNQISDQRIYPPVEGEFEDPVVWRDSVQYNAIVNDWLGRVAFYLRSKDGVKWVTDPGEAYMPGIAVHKDGTKEDWFKYERIKIFQDEQGRAIQANFAVIDTLKNEDKPNDRHSSKNICLPLNPGVLMTLLDKKPITPQTKEIRLLIKAEPEFDPQTDIEISSLRFGASTEVNFGRGCKPMRTEKSGKDLIVIFDGYGNGITEDEFAPKLIGKKKDGSMLFGMPACLG
;
A
#
# COMPACT_ATOMS: atom_id res chain seq x y z
N MET A 1 36.71 -44.28 11.02
CA MET A 1 36.52 -43.01 10.33
C MET A 1 35.05 -42.92 9.96
N LEU A 2 34.20 -42.37 10.86
CA LEU A 2 32.74 -42.21 10.61
C LEU A 2 32.54 -40.89 9.95
N THR A 3 32.07 -40.93 8.70
CA THR A 3 31.68 -39.75 7.94
C THR A 3 30.27 -39.35 8.34
N PHE A 4 30.11 -38.28 9.08
CA PHE A 4 28.82 -37.65 9.35
C PHE A 4 28.36 -36.95 8.04
N LEU A 5 27.36 -37.51 7.39
CA LEU A 5 26.57 -36.79 6.39
C LEU A 5 25.70 -35.78 7.14
N CYS A 6 26.06 -34.48 7.09
CA CYS A 6 25.14 -33.42 7.40
C CYS A 6 24.10 -33.31 6.29
N ILE A 7 22.93 -33.93 6.50
CA ILE A 7 21.74 -33.64 5.73
C ILE A 7 21.24 -32.26 6.19
N SER A 8 21.58 -31.22 5.46
CA SER A 8 20.92 -29.91 5.60
C SER A 8 19.50 -30.06 5.04
N SER A 9 18.56 -30.41 5.91
CA SER A 9 17.14 -30.22 5.62
C SER A 9 16.91 -28.72 5.52
N SER A 10 16.85 -28.18 4.32
CA SER A 10 16.25 -26.88 4.07
C SER A 10 14.78 -26.99 4.51
N MET A 11 14.49 -26.56 5.74
CA MET A 11 13.12 -26.36 6.19
C MET A 11 12.59 -25.20 5.35
N TRP A 12 11.82 -25.53 4.31
CA TRP A 12 11.01 -24.55 3.58
C TRP A 12 10.03 -23.95 4.60
N ALA A 13 10.09 -22.67 4.82
CA ALA A 13 9.18 -21.98 5.71
C ALA A 13 7.75 -22.20 5.23
N GLN A 14 6.98 -22.97 5.99
CA GLN A 14 5.60 -23.31 5.65
C GLN A 14 4.72 -22.10 5.92
N VAL A 15 3.86 -21.75 4.97
CA VAL A 15 2.80 -20.76 5.17
C VAL A 15 1.92 -21.21 6.33
N THR A 16 1.71 -20.31 7.29
CA THR A 16 0.88 -20.57 8.48
C THR A 16 -0.03 -19.38 8.69
N GLU A 17 -1.34 -19.62 8.65
CA GLU A 17 -2.33 -18.58 8.98
C GLU A 17 -2.08 -18.06 10.41
N ARG A 18 -1.94 -16.74 10.55
CA ARG A 18 -1.76 -16.12 11.85
C ARG A 18 -3.09 -16.02 12.59
N GLU A 19 -3.07 -16.29 13.88
CA GLU A 19 -4.20 -15.98 14.73
C GLU A 19 -4.43 -14.46 14.74
N ARG A 20 -5.69 -14.07 14.63
CA ARG A 20 -6.11 -12.68 14.75
C ARG A 20 -6.44 -12.37 16.21
N PRO A 21 -6.00 -11.21 16.74
CA PRO A 21 -6.45 -10.78 18.06
C PRO A 21 -7.98 -10.82 18.16
N ALA A 22 -8.52 -11.42 19.23
CA ALA A 22 -9.97 -11.58 19.39
C ALA A 22 -10.72 -10.21 19.36
N SER A 23 -10.03 -9.13 19.75
CA SER A 23 -10.57 -7.76 19.66
C SER A 23 -10.88 -7.31 18.23
N TRP A 24 -10.23 -7.90 17.23
CA TRP A 24 -10.48 -7.52 15.81
C TRP A 24 -11.88 -7.93 15.34
N ASN A 25 -12.51 -8.90 15.99
CA ASN A 25 -13.90 -9.27 15.73
C ASN A 25 -14.91 -8.16 16.10
N GLN A 26 -14.49 -7.17 16.87
CA GLN A 26 -15.29 -6.01 17.27
C GLN A 26 -15.10 -4.79 16.37
N LEU A 27 -14.17 -4.86 15.38
CA LEU A 27 -13.97 -3.78 14.43
C LEU A 27 -15.20 -3.63 13.54
N VAL A 28 -15.63 -2.39 13.38
CA VAL A 28 -16.74 -2.04 12.49
C VAL A 28 -16.24 -1.78 11.08
N GLU A 29 -17.15 -1.72 10.11
CA GLU A 29 -16.83 -1.33 8.73
C GLU A 29 -16.16 0.05 8.70
N GLY A 30 -15.01 0.15 8.02
CA GLY A 30 -14.12 1.32 8.06
C GLY A 30 -13.11 1.29 9.21
N GLY A 31 -13.19 0.32 10.12
CA GLY A 31 -12.25 0.11 11.22
C GLY A 31 -10.89 -0.42 10.75
N ARG A 32 -10.87 -1.19 9.66
CA ARG A 32 -9.68 -1.78 9.05
C ARG A 32 -9.24 -1.00 7.82
N PHE A 33 -7.97 -1.06 7.48
CA PHE A 33 -7.53 -0.59 6.17
C PHE A 33 -8.14 -1.45 5.04
N ALA A 34 -8.27 -2.75 5.24
CA ALA A 34 -8.87 -3.69 4.28
C ALA A 34 -10.29 -3.27 3.83
N ASP A 35 -11.05 -2.58 4.67
CA ASP A 35 -12.38 -2.09 4.33
C ASP A 35 -12.37 -1.01 3.21
N ARG A 36 -11.19 -0.47 2.87
CA ARG A 36 -11.02 0.54 1.82
C ARG A 36 -10.96 -0.05 0.41
N PHE A 37 -10.76 -1.37 0.26
CA PHE A 37 -10.74 -1.98 -1.06
C PHE A 37 -12.14 -1.94 -1.68
N LEU A 38 -12.20 -1.40 -2.90
CA LEU A 38 -13.42 -1.33 -3.69
C LEU A 38 -13.44 -2.46 -4.72
N PRO A 39 -14.62 -2.88 -5.17
CA PRO A 39 -14.73 -3.85 -6.27
C PRO A 39 -14.04 -3.33 -7.53
N MET A 40 -13.25 -4.21 -8.17
CA MET A 40 -12.61 -3.94 -9.45
C MET A 40 -13.66 -3.81 -10.57
N PRO A 41 -13.39 -3.02 -11.60
CA PRO A 41 -14.19 -3.05 -12.82
C PRO A 41 -14.26 -4.46 -13.41
N ASP A 42 -15.37 -4.79 -14.06
CA ASP A 42 -15.47 -6.00 -14.86
C ASP A 42 -14.57 -5.87 -16.09
N GLY A 43 -14.00 -6.98 -16.52
CA GLY A 43 -13.07 -7.04 -17.62
C GLY A 43 -13.16 -8.36 -18.38
N LYS A 44 -12.16 -8.63 -19.19
CA LYS A 44 -12.09 -9.88 -19.95
C LYS A 44 -11.53 -11.01 -19.07
N LEU A 45 -12.35 -12.05 -18.86
CA LEU A 45 -11.95 -13.28 -18.17
C LEU A 45 -11.24 -14.22 -19.14
N SER A 46 -10.15 -14.83 -18.70
CA SER A 46 -9.42 -15.86 -19.46
C SER A 46 -8.85 -16.93 -18.52
N SER A 47 -8.72 -18.14 -19.03
CA SER A 47 -8.01 -19.26 -18.39
C SER A 47 -6.81 -19.74 -19.24
N ASP A 48 -6.35 -18.91 -20.18
CA ASP A 48 -5.23 -19.18 -21.09
C ASP A 48 -4.23 -18.01 -21.12
N THR A 49 -3.94 -17.46 -19.96
CA THR A 49 -3.15 -16.23 -19.85
C THR A 49 -1.68 -16.41 -20.17
N TRP A 50 -1.08 -17.51 -19.78
CA TRP A 50 0.33 -17.83 -20.12
C TRP A 50 0.45 -19.12 -20.95
N GLY A 51 -0.60 -19.46 -21.70
CA GLY A 51 -0.60 -20.55 -22.67
C GLY A 51 -0.70 -21.95 -22.06
N ALA A 52 -0.80 -22.08 -20.74
CA ALA A 52 -0.93 -23.36 -20.08
C ALA A 52 -2.38 -23.83 -19.99
N GLN A 53 -2.56 -25.15 -19.87
CA GLN A 53 -3.90 -25.72 -19.66
C GLN A 53 -4.29 -25.65 -18.18
N GLN A 54 -5.60 -25.54 -17.94
CA GLN A 54 -6.18 -25.55 -16.58
C GLN A 54 -5.78 -24.37 -15.69
N VAL A 55 -5.41 -23.25 -16.28
CA VAL A 55 -5.21 -21.99 -15.55
C VAL A 55 -6.53 -21.55 -14.92
N ILE A 56 -6.48 -21.12 -13.65
CA ILE A 56 -7.66 -20.58 -12.97
C ILE A 56 -8.10 -19.30 -13.68
N PRO A 57 -9.40 -19.16 -14.03
CA PRO A 57 -9.90 -17.98 -14.75
C PRO A 57 -9.61 -16.69 -13.99
N ARG A 58 -9.13 -15.66 -14.71
CA ARG A 58 -8.75 -14.34 -14.18
C ARG A 58 -8.97 -13.22 -15.20
N PHE A 59 -9.01 -11.99 -14.70
CA PHE A 59 -9.27 -10.81 -15.53
C PHE A 59 -7.95 -10.28 -16.11
N ILE A 60 -7.76 -10.45 -17.43
CA ILE A 60 -6.51 -10.10 -18.11
C ILE A 60 -6.38 -8.59 -18.40
N ASP A 61 -7.47 -7.82 -18.30
CA ASP A 61 -7.47 -6.37 -18.49
C ASP A 61 -6.99 -5.60 -17.26
N ASN A 62 -6.59 -6.31 -16.19
CA ASN A 62 -6.10 -5.74 -14.94
C ASN A 62 -4.61 -6.04 -14.73
N GLY A 63 -3.82 -4.99 -14.49
CA GLY A 63 -2.39 -5.10 -14.27
C GLY A 63 -1.62 -5.55 -15.52
N ILE A 64 -0.68 -6.48 -15.35
CA ILE A 64 0.10 -7.04 -16.45
C ILE A 64 0.26 -8.54 -16.33
N GLU A 65 0.04 -9.22 -17.44
CA GLU A 65 0.38 -10.63 -17.66
C GLU A 65 0.57 -10.89 -19.16
N ASP A 66 1.32 -11.91 -19.50
CA ASP A 66 1.44 -12.44 -20.86
C ASP A 66 1.77 -13.94 -20.85
N GLN A 67 1.88 -14.55 -22.02
CA GLN A 67 2.16 -15.98 -22.16
C GLN A 67 3.66 -16.34 -22.04
N VAL A 68 4.52 -15.37 -21.80
CA VAL A 68 5.98 -15.52 -21.88
C VAL A 68 6.66 -15.28 -20.55
N ARG A 69 6.03 -14.48 -19.66
CA ARG A 69 6.68 -13.98 -18.45
C ARG A 69 5.80 -14.10 -17.22
N SER A 70 6.43 -14.45 -16.11
CA SER A 70 5.94 -14.18 -14.77
C SER A 70 6.32 -12.75 -14.37
N TYR A 71 5.40 -12.01 -13.73
CA TYR A 71 5.61 -10.63 -13.30
C TYR A 71 5.56 -10.49 -11.78
N TRP A 72 6.39 -9.55 -11.25
CA TRP A 72 6.48 -9.34 -9.80
C TRP A 72 6.80 -7.90 -9.43
N GLY A 73 6.22 -7.43 -8.31
CA GLY A 73 6.52 -6.09 -7.78
C GLY A 73 6.18 -4.94 -8.72
N GLY A 74 6.75 -3.78 -8.41
CA GLY A 74 6.59 -2.60 -9.25
C GLY A 74 5.46 -1.66 -8.86
N ASN A 75 5.61 -0.40 -9.27
CA ASN A 75 4.64 0.65 -9.00
C ASN A 75 4.37 1.52 -10.23
N ILE A 76 3.28 2.26 -10.17
CA ILE A 76 2.78 3.10 -11.26
C ILE A 76 3.13 4.56 -10.99
N LEU A 77 3.61 5.24 -12.04
CA LEU A 77 3.71 6.69 -12.11
C LEU A 77 2.78 7.21 -13.23
N LYS A 78 2.14 8.35 -13.01
CA LYS A 78 1.44 9.07 -14.07
C LYS A 78 2.45 9.95 -14.81
N GLY A 79 2.58 9.75 -16.11
CA GLY A 79 3.46 10.53 -16.97
C GLY A 79 2.87 11.90 -17.34
N ASP A 80 3.74 12.81 -17.76
CA ASP A 80 3.34 14.11 -18.30
C ASP A 80 2.61 13.97 -19.66
N ASP A 81 2.71 12.80 -20.30
CA ASP A 81 1.96 12.39 -21.51
C ASP A 81 0.51 11.93 -21.19
N GLY A 82 0.14 11.96 -19.91
CA GLY A 82 -1.19 11.55 -19.44
C GLY A 82 -1.37 10.04 -19.27
N LYS A 83 -0.38 9.23 -19.64
CA LYS A 83 -0.41 7.77 -19.52
C LYS A 83 0.04 7.30 -18.14
N TYR A 84 -0.21 6.03 -17.87
CA TYR A 84 0.23 5.35 -16.66
C TYR A 84 1.41 4.44 -17.00
N HIS A 85 2.51 4.62 -16.29
CA HIS A 85 3.77 3.91 -16.48
C HIS A 85 4.00 2.98 -15.29
N LEU A 86 3.87 1.67 -15.50
CA LEU A 86 4.18 0.66 -14.52
C LEU A 86 5.63 0.18 -14.74
N PHE A 87 6.46 0.34 -13.71
CA PHE A 87 7.80 -0.23 -13.66
C PHE A 87 7.73 -1.52 -12.88
N VAL A 88 7.88 -2.65 -13.55
CA VAL A 88 7.65 -3.99 -13.01
C VAL A 88 8.83 -4.89 -13.34
N CYS A 89 9.14 -5.87 -12.50
CA CYS A 89 10.10 -6.89 -12.88
C CYS A 89 9.41 -8.20 -13.29
N GLY A 90 10.13 -9.01 -14.06
CA GLY A 90 9.66 -10.30 -14.50
C GLY A 90 10.79 -11.20 -14.99
N TRP A 91 10.49 -12.46 -15.16
CA TRP A 91 11.39 -13.49 -15.69
C TRP A 91 10.62 -14.40 -16.64
N GLN A 92 11.32 -15.24 -17.38
CA GLN A 92 10.70 -16.12 -18.35
C GLN A 92 9.85 -17.18 -17.66
N GLU A 93 8.63 -17.41 -18.15
CA GLU A 93 7.69 -18.40 -17.65
C GLU A 93 8.20 -19.85 -17.82
N ASP A 94 9.01 -20.10 -18.85
CA ASP A 94 9.64 -21.39 -19.12
C ASP A 94 10.92 -21.64 -18.32
N SER A 95 11.27 -20.77 -17.38
CA SER A 95 12.48 -20.91 -16.58
C SER A 95 12.46 -22.19 -15.73
N PRO A 96 13.52 -23.01 -15.76
CA PRO A 96 13.60 -24.27 -15.00
C PRO A 96 13.40 -24.13 -13.49
N LYS A 97 13.56 -22.94 -12.94
CA LYS A 97 13.38 -22.68 -11.50
C LYS A 97 11.97 -22.19 -11.13
N GLY A 98 11.10 -21.94 -12.13
CA GLY A 98 9.78 -21.35 -11.91
C GLY A 98 9.89 -20.02 -11.16
N HIS A 99 9.11 -19.79 -10.13
CA HIS A 99 9.16 -18.56 -9.33
C HIS A 99 10.56 -18.25 -8.77
N TYR A 100 11.37 -19.23 -8.47
CA TYR A 100 12.73 -19.03 -7.94
C TYR A 100 13.75 -18.54 -8.97
N GLU A 101 13.32 -18.23 -10.19
CA GLU A 101 14.13 -17.48 -11.14
C GLU A 101 14.20 -15.96 -10.82
N TRP A 102 13.43 -15.48 -9.85
CA TRP A 102 13.37 -14.07 -9.46
C TRP A 102 14.73 -13.35 -9.29
N PRO A 103 15.85 -14.00 -8.87
CA PRO A 103 17.14 -13.31 -8.79
C PRO A 103 17.67 -12.83 -10.15
N ASN A 104 17.20 -13.43 -11.25
CA ASN A 104 17.53 -13.07 -12.62
C ASN A 104 16.47 -12.20 -13.28
N SER A 105 15.61 -11.56 -12.50
CA SER A 105 14.56 -10.66 -13.00
C SER A 105 15.13 -9.52 -13.82
N ILE A 106 14.35 -9.12 -14.81
CA ILE A 106 14.55 -7.93 -15.62
C ILE A 106 13.48 -6.91 -15.30
N VAL A 107 13.85 -5.65 -15.16
CA VAL A 107 12.92 -4.53 -15.01
C VAL A 107 12.41 -4.11 -16.38
N TYR A 108 11.09 -4.06 -16.50
CA TYR A 108 10.38 -3.58 -17.67
C TYR A 108 9.69 -2.25 -17.37
N HIS A 109 9.74 -1.36 -18.36
CA HIS A 109 8.88 -0.20 -18.45
C HIS A 109 7.64 -0.57 -19.26
N THR A 110 6.48 -0.45 -18.66
CA THR A 110 5.20 -0.80 -19.28
C THR A 110 4.24 0.37 -19.22
N VAL A 111 3.32 0.48 -20.17
CA VAL A 111 2.45 1.64 -20.33
C VAL A 111 1.01 1.22 -20.54
N SER A 112 0.07 2.01 -20.01
CA SER A 112 -1.37 1.88 -20.24
C SER A 112 -2.04 3.26 -20.30
N ASP A 113 -3.14 3.36 -21.04
CA ASP A 113 -4.03 4.53 -21.02
C ASP A 113 -4.98 4.49 -19.79
N ASN A 114 -5.08 3.35 -19.11
CA ASN A 114 -5.90 3.14 -17.93
C ASN A 114 -5.03 2.78 -16.73
N ARG A 115 -5.25 3.42 -15.57
CA ARG A 115 -4.49 3.14 -14.34
C ARG A 115 -4.59 1.69 -13.84
N PHE A 116 -5.64 0.99 -14.20
CA PHE A 116 -5.82 -0.43 -13.85
C PHE A 116 -5.17 -1.39 -14.85
N GLY A 117 -4.72 -0.90 -16.00
CA GLY A 117 -4.23 -1.73 -17.10
C GLY A 117 -5.29 -1.96 -18.20
N PRO A 118 -5.06 -2.91 -19.13
CA PRO A 118 -3.86 -3.74 -19.20
C PRO A 118 -2.61 -2.91 -19.52
N TYR A 119 -1.47 -3.30 -18.94
CA TYR A 119 -0.17 -2.69 -19.21
C TYR A 119 0.57 -3.50 -20.27
N HIS A 120 1.27 -2.78 -21.16
CA HIS A 120 2.06 -3.38 -22.24
C HIS A 120 3.51 -2.94 -22.17
N ILE A 121 4.44 -3.87 -22.39
CA ILE A 121 5.87 -3.57 -22.39
C ILE A 121 6.16 -2.54 -23.46
N GLN A 122 6.74 -1.41 -23.03
CA GLN A 122 7.27 -0.34 -23.88
C GLN A 122 8.75 -0.52 -24.09
N ASP A 123 9.51 -0.86 -23.02
CA ASP A 123 10.96 -0.98 -23.05
C ASP A 123 11.48 -1.92 -21.96
N THR A 124 12.71 -2.38 -22.15
CA THR A 124 13.49 -3.15 -21.17
C THR A 124 14.55 -2.26 -20.56
N ILE A 125 14.53 -2.10 -19.23
CA ILE A 125 15.48 -1.23 -18.53
C ILE A 125 16.77 -1.95 -18.19
N GLY A 126 16.68 -3.14 -17.62
CA GLY A 126 17.85 -3.95 -17.28
C GLY A 126 17.63 -4.87 -16.07
N PRO A 127 18.68 -5.57 -15.61
CA PRO A 127 18.56 -6.48 -14.47
C PRO A 127 18.09 -5.78 -13.20
N GLY A 128 17.24 -6.45 -12.43
CA GLY A 128 16.78 -5.96 -11.13
C GLY A 128 15.50 -6.60 -10.67
N HIS A 129 15.34 -6.71 -9.35
CA HIS A 129 14.17 -7.28 -8.70
C HIS A 129 13.51 -6.25 -7.79
N ASN A 130 12.19 -6.36 -7.64
CA ASN A 130 11.39 -5.48 -6.77
C ASN A 130 11.57 -3.98 -7.06
N PRO A 131 11.30 -3.51 -8.30
CA PRO A 131 11.48 -2.12 -8.65
C PRO A 131 10.52 -1.21 -7.87
N GLU A 132 11.06 -0.04 -7.47
CA GLU A 132 10.31 1.07 -6.90
C GLU A 132 10.69 2.35 -7.63
N ALA A 133 9.77 2.93 -8.36
CA ALA A 133 9.98 4.11 -9.17
C ALA A 133 9.38 5.36 -8.53
N PHE A 134 10.10 6.48 -8.60
CA PHE A 134 9.56 7.78 -8.24
C PHE A 134 10.26 8.93 -9.00
N LYS A 135 9.61 10.09 -9.03
CA LYS A 135 10.18 11.33 -9.56
C LYS A 135 10.74 12.16 -8.41
N THR A 136 12.00 12.54 -8.48
CA THR A 136 12.63 13.40 -7.48
C THR A 136 12.16 14.85 -7.62
N ARG A 137 12.34 15.65 -6.56
CA ARG A 137 12.08 17.10 -6.59
C ARG A 137 12.89 17.82 -7.67
N SER A 138 14.08 17.31 -8.01
CA SER A 138 14.89 17.85 -9.10
C SER A 138 14.42 17.44 -10.50
N GLY A 139 13.33 16.70 -10.60
CA GLY A 139 12.75 16.24 -11.87
C GLY A 139 13.34 14.96 -12.42
N LYS A 140 14.31 14.34 -11.74
CA LYS A 140 14.89 13.06 -12.16
C LYS A 140 13.94 11.90 -11.85
N TYR A 141 13.91 10.90 -12.71
CA TYR A 141 13.22 9.64 -12.48
C TYR A 141 14.20 8.60 -11.95
N VAL A 142 13.78 7.88 -10.94
CA VAL A 142 14.59 6.89 -10.22
C VAL A 142 13.84 5.59 -10.17
N ILE A 143 14.51 4.46 -10.40
CA ILE A 143 13.96 3.12 -10.15
C ILE A 143 14.95 2.40 -9.26
N TYR A 144 14.62 2.23 -7.97
CA TYR A 144 15.40 1.40 -7.07
C TYR A 144 15.04 -0.06 -7.28
N VAL A 145 16.05 -0.90 -7.26
CA VAL A 145 15.96 -2.36 -7.22
C VAL A 145 16.85 -2.89 -6.10
N ILE A 146 16.92 -4.20 -5.92
CA ILE A 146 17.93 -4.78 -5.02
C ILE A 146 19.32 -4.44 -5.58
N ASP A 147 20.22 -3.90 -4.75
CA ASP A 147 21.63 -3.61 -4.98
C ASP A 147 21.96 -2.35 -5.80
N HIS A 148 21.05 -1.77 -6.57
CA HIS A 148 21.36 -0.60 -7.40
C HIS A 148 20.09 0.18 -7.74
N TYR A 149 20.25 1.28 -8.51
CA TYR A 149 19.14 2.01 -9.08
C TYR A 149 19.40 2.46 -10.51
N TYR A 150 18.34 2.75 -11.22
CA TYR A 150 18.36 3.38 -12.52
C TYR A 150 17.95 4.83 -12.41
N LEU A 151 18.62 5.72 -13.17
CA LEU A 151 18.38 7.16 -13.18
C LEU A 151 18.13 7.62 -14.61
N ALA A 152 17.13 8.48 -14.81
CA ALA A 152 16.83 9.12 -16.08
C ALA A 152 16.33 10.56 -15.89
N ASP A 153 16.46 11.37 -16.95
CA ASP A 153 15.86 12.70 -17.04
C ASP A 153 14.39 12.68 -17.51
N ASN A 154 13.99 11.58 -18.12
CA ASN A 154 12.66 11.39 -18.68
C ASN A 154 12.11 10.03 -18.25
N ILE A 155 10.78 9.94 -18.08
CA ILE A 155 10.09 8.69 -17.69
C ILE A 155 10.33 7.54 -18.68
N ASN A 156 10.60 7.87 -19.95
CA ASN A 156 10.92 6.92 -21.01
C ASN A 156 12.42 6.63 -21.15
N GLY A 157 13.26 7.11 -20.22
CA GLY A 157 14.70 6.96 -20.28
C GLY A 157 15.41 8.04 -21.15
N PRO A 158 16.63 7.79 -21.62
CA PRO A 158 17.43 6.59 -21.38
C PRO A 158 17.83 6.42 -19.91
N TRP A 159 17.85 5.17 -19.45
CA TRP A 159 18.15 4.82 -18.07
C TRP A 159 19.64 4.53 -17.88
N THR A 160 20.22 5.09 -16.82
CA THR A 160 21.61 4.85 -16.45
C THR A 160 21.68 4.17 -15.10
N ARG A 161 22.34 3.00 -15.03
CA ARG A 161 22.57 2.28 -13.79
C ARG A 161 23.51 3.04 -12.86
N ARG A 162 23.18 3.08 -11.57
CA ARG A 162 23.93 3.71 -10.48
C ARG A 162 23.93 2.80 -9.25
N THR A 163 24.93 2.96 -8.39
CA THR A 163 24.95 2.42 -7.03
C THR A 163 24.46 3.48 -6.06
N PHE A 164 23.87 3.07 -4.96
CA PHE A 164 23.48 4.00 -3.90
C PHE A 164 24.28 3.76 -2.63
N ASP A 165 24.46 4.83 -1.86
CA ASP A 165 25.21 4.81 -0.62
C ASP A 165 24.26 4.88 0.57
N PHE A 166 24.53 4.02 1.55
CA PHE A 166 23.83 3.97 2.82
C PHE A 166 24.82 4.25 3.95
N ASP A 167 24.50 5.22 4.78
CA ASP A 167 25.25 5.55 5.98
C ASP A 167 24.45 5.15 7.24
N PRO A 168 24.76 4.03 7.89
CA PRO A 168 24.11 3.67 9.15
C PRO A 168 24.53 4.57 10.31
N ARG A 169 25.53 5.41 10.11
CA ARG A 169 26.21 6.20 11.12
C ARG A 169 26.77 5.30 12.21
N ASP A 170 26.42 5.56 13.46
CA ASP A 170 26.78 4.74 14.64
C ASP A 170 25.70 3.70 15.02
N ARG A 171 24.67 3.54 14.17
CA ARG A 171 23.56 2.60 14.41
C ARG A 171 23.83 1.22 13.86
N LYS A 172 23.27 0.22 14.51
CA LYS A 172 23.20 -1.11 13.92
C LYS A 172 22.25 -1.10 12.73
N ILE A 173 22.70 -1.61 11.58
CA ILE A 173 21.83 -1.77 10.42
C ILE A 173 20.67 -2.70 10.75
N ILE A 174 19.45 -2.21 10.55
CA ILE A 174 18.24 -2.99 10.71
C ILE A 174 18.00 -3.73 9.40
N GLU A 175 18.63 -4.90 9.28
CA GLU A 175 18.57 -5.81 8.15
C GLU A 175 19.16 -5.27 6.83
N GLY A 176 19.35 -6.18 5.86
CA GLY A 176 19.81 -5.88 4.50
C GLY A 176 18.87 -4.96 3.74
N LEU A 177 19.46 -4.17 2.86
CA LEU A 177 18.79 -3.12 2.11
C LEU A 177 18.08 -3.71 0.89
N SER A 178 16.99 -4.41 1.12
CA SER A 178 16.11 -4.95 0.09
C SER A 178 14.67 -4.50 0.27
N ASN A 179 13.83 -4.72 -0.72
CA ASN A 179 12.39 -4.40 -0.71
C ASN A 179 12.13 -2.97 -0.23
N LEU A 180 12.89 -2.03 -0.80
CA LEU A 180 12.86 -0.63 -0.42
C LEU A 180 11.54 0.03 -0.83
N THR A 181 11.10 1.01 -0.03
CA THR A 181 9.98 1.87 -0.37
C THR A 181 10.27 3.30 0.04
N PHE A 182 9.76 4.27 -0.71
CA PHE A 182 10.14 5.68 -0.58
C PHE A 182 8.92 6.58 -0.58
N THR A 183 9.02 7.69 0.18
CA THR A 183 8.08 8.80 0.08
C THR A 183 8.78 10.13 0.30
N GLN A 184 8.30 11.19 -0.35
CA GLN A 184 8.81 12.52 -0.12
C GLN A 184 8.24 13.07 1.18
N ARG A 185 9.12 13.69 2.00
CA ARG A 185 8.76 14.36 3.24
C ARG A 185 8.33 15.80 2.96
N GLU A 186 7.73 16.44 3.96
CA GLU A 186 7.24 17.82 3.90
C GLU A 186 8.35 18.83 3.63
N ASP A 187 9.54 18.62 4.18
CA ASP A 187 10.74 19.44 3.96
C ASP A 187 11.40 19.21 2.58
N GLY A 188 10.85 18.29 1.79
CA GLY A 188 11.35 17.91 0.46
C GLY A 188 12.43 16.84 0.47
N SER A 189 12.89 16.38 1.63
CA SER A 189 13.74 15.20 1.77
C SER A 189 12.95 13.91 1.49
N TYR A 190 13.63 12.77 1.48
CA TYR A 190 13.03 11.48 1.17
C TYR A 190 13.20 10.51 2.34
N LEU A 191 12.10 9.91 2.74
CA LEU A 191 12.06 8.83 3.70
C LEU A 191 12.07 7.51 2.93
N MET A 192 12.86 6.54 3.40
CA MET A 192 12.91 5.17 2.92
C MET A 192 12.66 4.22 4.09
N ILE A 193 11.92 3.15 3.83
CA ILE A 193 11.79 2.00 4.72
C ILE A 193 12.35 0.78 3.97
N CYS A 194 13.20 0.00 4.64
CA CYS A 194 13.72 -1.26 4.11
C CYS A 194 12.94 -2.46 4.66
N ARG A 195 13.18 -3.65 4.09
CA ARG A 195 12.54 -4.91 4.46
C ARG A 195 12.52 -5.17 5.96
N GLY A 196 13.61 -4.89 6.65
CA GLY A 196 13.70 -5.11 8.11
C GLY A 196 12.93 -4.09 8.96
N GLY A 197 12.34 -3.05 8.35
CA GLY A 197 11.62 -2.00 9.07
C GLY A 197 12.50 -0.87 9.58
N GLY A 198 13.74 -0.77 9.11
CA GLY A 198 14.61 0.37 9.37
C GLY A 198 14.18 1.59 8.57
N VAL A 199 14.24 2.78 9.18
CA VAL A 199 13.91 4.06 8.55
C VAL A 199 15.17 4.84 8.22
N TRP A 200 15.24 5.36 7.00
CA TRP A 200 16.36 6.09 6.44
C TRP A 200 15.90 7.39 5.79
N ILE A 201 16.74 8.41 5.79
CA ILE A 201 16.44 9.70 5.16
C ILE A 201 17.57 10.12 4.22
N SER A 202 17.18 10.60 3.02
CA SER A 202 18.05 11.28 2.05
C SER A 202 17.54 12.66 1.74
N GLN A 203 18.45 13.63 1.58
CA GLN A 203 18.08 14.98 1.18
C GLN A 203 17.61 15.08 -0.28
N THR A 204 18.09 14.20 -1.14
CA THR A 204 17.87 14.29 -2.59
C THR A 204 17.02 13.15 -3.16
N GLY A 205 16.88 12.04 -2.45
CA GLY A 205 16.29 10.80 -2.96
C GLY A 205 17.26 9.96 -3.81
N LEU A 206 18.47 10.44 -4.05
CA LEU A 206 19.46 9.75 -4.89
C LEU A 206 20.62 9.16 -4.10
N SER A 207 21.07 9.83 -3.06
CA SER A 207 22.24 9.48 -2.22
C SER A 207 22.48 10.62 -1.23
N THR A 208 23.06 10.47 -0.07
CA THR A 208 23.26 9.26 0.72
C THR A 208 22.00 9.07 1.57
N TYR A 209 21.60 7.85 1.83
CA TYR A 209 20.54 7.57 2.81
C TYR A 209 21.16 7.33 4.18
N ASN A 210 20.72 8.09 5.18
CA ASN A 210 21.18 8.01 6.56
C ASN A 210 20.14 7.30 7.41
N GLN A 211 20.55 6.27 8.14
CA GLN A 211 19.67 5.56 9.08
C GLN A 211 19.32 6.47 10.25
N ILE A 212 18.04 6.54 10.60
CA ILE A 212 17.51 7.37 11.69
C ILE A 212 16.82 6.56 12.79
N SER A 213 16.30 5.38 12.48
CA SER A 213 15.70 4.49 13.48
C SER A 213 16.73 3.58 14.15
N ASP A 214 16.56 3.36 15.43
CA ASP A 214 17.35 2.39 16.19
C ASP A 214 16.66 1.03 16.31
N GLN A 215 15.35 0.99 15.99
CA GLN A 215 14.50 -0.18 16.04
C GLN A 215 13.64 -0.29 14.80
N ARG A 216 13.17 -1.51 14.52
CA ARG A 216 12.19 -1.76 13.47
C ARG A 216 10.85 -1.12 13.84
N ILE A 217 10.18 -0.56 12.83
CA ILE A 217 8.89 0.11 13.01
C ILE A 217 7.69 -0.86 13.00
N TYR A 218 7.90 -2.11 12.67
CA TYR A 218 6.85 -3.09 12.46
C TYR A 218 6.09 -3.45 13.74
N PRO A 219 4.87 -3.99 13.62
CA PRO A 219 4.06 -4.36 14.76
C PRO A 219 4.81 -5.32 15.72
N PRO A 220 4.66 -5.16 17.04
CA PRO A 220 5.28 -6.03 18.02
C PRO A 220 4.49 -7.35 18.17
N VAL A 221 4.21 -8.02 17.07
CA VAL A 221 3.50 -9.30 17.00
C VAL A 221 4.36 -10.34 16.30
N GLU A 222 4.03 -11.61 16.46
CA GLU A 222 4.66 -12.66 15.69
C GLU A 222 4.40 -12.48 14.20
N GLY A 223 5.44 -12.58 13.37
CA GLY A 223 5.35 -12.47 11.93
C GLY A 223 6.71 -12.43 11.25
N GLU A 224 6.72 -12.85 9.98
CA GLU A 224 7.84 -12.71 9.07
C GLU A 224 7.55 -11.54 8.12
N PHE A 225 7.99 -10.34 8.55
CA PHE A 225 7.64 -9.10 7.88
C PHE A 225 8.52 -8.83 6.66
N GLU A 226 7.85 -8.50 5.56
CA GLU A 226 8.46 -8.20 4.27
C GLU A 226 7.62 -7.18 3.51
N ASP A 227 8.14 -6.65 2.41
CA ASP A 227 7.42 -5.83 1.44
C ASP A 227 6.72 -4.59 2.01
N PRO A 228 7.42 -3.72 2.72
CA PRO A 228 6.81 -2.49 3.16
C PRO A 228 6.42 -1.61 1.95
N VAL A 229 5.35 -0.84 2.13
CA VAL A 229 5.06 0.33 1.33
C VAL A 229 4.86 1.53 2.25
N VAL A 230 5.40 2.68 1.87
CA VAL A 230 5.20 3.95 2.57
C VAL A 230 4.68 5.01 1.62
N TRP A 231 3.72 5.79 2.08
CA TRP A 231 3.27 6.99 1.39
C TRP A 231 2.91 8.09 2.40
N ARG A 232 2.86 9.31 1.92
CA ARG A 232 2.42 10.45 2.70
C ARG A 232 1.22 11.11 2.04
N ASP A 233 0.19 11.37 2.82
CA ASP A 233 -0.91 12.27 2.44
C ASP A 233 -0.75 13.64 3.11
N SER A 234 -1.75 14.49 3.02
CA SER A 234 -1.72 15.84 3.61
C SER A 234 -1.78 15.84 5.14
N VAL A 235 -2.03 14.70 5.78
CA VAL A 235 -2.28 14.59 7.22
C VAL A 235 -1.15 13.82 7.93
N GLN A 236 -0.66 12.74 7.34
CA GLN A 236 0.22 11.79 8.00
C GLN A 236 1.06 10.97 7.02
N TYR A 237 2.02 10.25 7.56
CA TYR A 237 2.68 9.14 6.89
C TYR A 237 1.90 7.86 7.16
N ASN A 238 1.80 7.04 6.14
CA ASN A 238 1.11 5.76 6.15
C ASN A 238 2.09 4.67 5.70
N ALA A 239 2.00 3.50 6.30
CA ALA A 239 2.76 2.34 5.82
C ALA A 239 1.92 1.06 5.94
N ILE A 240 2.19 0.11 5.06
CA ILE A 240 1.70 -1.25 5.17
C ILE A 240 2.89 -2.18 5.11
N VAL A 241 2.89 -3.23 5.93
CA VAL A 241 3.86 -4.30 5.90
C VAL A 241 3.17 -5.65 5.83
N ASN A 242 3.73 -6.55 5.04
CA ASN A 242 3.21 -7.91 4.84
C ASN A 242 3.87 -8.90 5.81
N ASP A 243 3.10 -9.73 6.50
CA ASP A 243 3.57 -11.01 7.05
C ASP A 243 3.38 -12.06 5.96
N TRP A 244 4.44 -12.30 5.18
CA TRP A 244 4.36 -13.14 3.98
C TRP A 244 4.12 -14.63 4.30
N LEU A 245 4.48 -15.10 5.48
CA LEU A 245 4.15 -16.46 5.94
C LEU A 245 2.73 -16.54 6.50
N GLY A 246 2.27 -15.48 7.16
CA GLY A 246 0.93 -15.39 7.73
C GLY A 246 -0.15 -14.98 6.74
N ARG A 247 0.21 -14.58 5.52
CA ARG A 247 -0.68 -14.07 4.48
C ARG A 247 -1.61 -12.96 4.96
N VAL A 248 -1.07 -12.05 5.76
CA VAL A 248 -1.77 -10.89 6.32
C VAL A 248 -0.85 -9.69 6.33
N ALA A 249 -1.41 -8.51 6.14
CA ALA A 249 -0.68 -7.27 6.24
C ALA A 249 -1.22 -6.37 7.35
N PHE A 250 -0.36 -5.51 7.86
CA PHE A 250 -0.63 -4.58 8.95
C PHE A 250 -0.50 -3.13 8.46
N TYR A 251 -1.39 -2.27 8.92
CA TYR A 251 -1.38 -0.85 8.60
C TYR A 251 -0.81 -0.03 9.76
N LEU A 252 0.13 0.84 9.43
CA LEU A 252 0.82 1.71 10.37
C LEU A 252 0.64 3.17 9.97
N ARG A 253 0.60 4.05 10.97
CA ARG A 253 0.50 5.50 10.79
C ARG A 253 1.60 6.22 11.57
N SER A 254 2.03 7.38 11.06
CA SER A 254 3.03 8.20 11.72
C SER A 254 2.82 9.69 11.44
N LYS A 255 3.05 10.54 12.44
CA LYS A 255 3.05 12.00 12.28
C LYS A 255 4.32 12.50 11.58
N ASP A 256 5.45 11.89 11.84
CA ASP A 256 6.80 12.37 11.46
C ASP A 256 7.56 11.43 10.52
N GLY A 257 7.02 10.22 10.26
CA GLY A 257 7.66 9.17 9.49
C GLY A 257 8.72 8.37 10.27
N VAL A 258 8.90 8.65 11.56
CA VAL A 258 9.92 8.00 12.43
C VAL A 258 9.26 7.18 13.53
N LYS A 259 8.29 7.75 14.22
CA LYS A 259 7.51 7.07 15.25
C LYS A 259 6.20 6.57 14.66
N TRP A 260 5.97 5.28 14.77
CA TRP A 260 4.85 4.62 14.12
C TRP A 260 3.90 3.96 15.12
N VAL A 261 2.63 4.01 14.82
CA VAL A 261 1.56 3.31 15.54
C VAL A 261 0.88 2.34 14.58
N THR A 262 0.56 1.14 15.05
CA THR A 262 -0.16 0.13 14.28
C THR A 262 -1.66 0.29 14.53
N ASP A 263 -2.45 0.46 13.48
CA ASP A 263 -3.90 0.38 13.56
C ASP A 263 -4.35 -1.10 13.65
N PRO A 264 -5.44 -1.39 14.38
CA PRO A 264 -5.97 -2.74 14.48
C PRO A 264 -6.60 -3.21 13.15
N GLY A 265 -6.63 -4.50 12.96
CA GLY A 265 -7.24 -5.14 11.78
C GLY A 265 -6.25 -5.36 10.65
N GLU A 266 -6.69 -6.15 9.69
CA GLU A 266 -5.93 -6.46 8.48
C GLU A 266 -5.81 -5.22 7.58
N ALA A 267 -4.62 -4.97 7.05
CA ALA A 267 -4.46 -4.03 5.94
C ALA A 267 -4.89 -4.68 4.63
N TYR A 268 -4.54 -5.93 4.43
CA TYR A 268 -5.04 -6.80 3.36
C TYR A 268 -4.77 -8.28 3.70
N MET A 269 -5.45 -9.17 2.99
CA MET A 269 -5.32 -10.62 3.08
C MET A 269 -5.82 -11.26 1.78
N PRO A 270 -5.65 -12.55 1.52
CA PRO A 270 -6.29 -13.24 0.40
C PRO A 270 -7.81 -13.01 0.34
N GLY A 271 -8.35 -12.96 -0.88
CA GLY A 271 -9.77 -12.78 -1.12
C GLY A 271 -10.25 -11.33 -1.29
N ILE A 272 -9.32 -10.35 -1.31
CA ILE A 272 -9.67 -8.93 -1.53
C ILE A 272 -9.91 -8.58 -3.01
N ALA A 273 -9.48 -9.41 -3.97
CA ALA A 273 -9.70 -9.18 -5.39
C ALA A 273 -11.13 -9.57 -5.80
N VAL A 274 -12.06 -8.62 -5.64
CA VAL A 274 -13.49 -8.80 -5.94
C VAL A 274 -13.87 -7.85 -7.06
N HIS A 275 -14.63 -8.33 -8.05
CA HIS A 275 -15.17 -7.54 -9.16
C HIS A 275 -16.59 -7.06 -8.88
N LYS A 276 -17.07 -6.07 -9.64
CA LYS A 276 -18.42 -5.48 -9.46
C LYS A 276 -19.55 -6.49 -9.62
N ASP A 277 -19.36 -7.53 -10.43
CA ASP A 277 -20.31 -8.63 -10.62
C ASP A 277 -20.28 -9.65 -9.47
N GLY A 278 -19.40 -9.46 -8.46
CA GLY A 278 -19.20 -10.35 -7.34
C GLY A 278 -18.20 -11.50 -7.59
N THR A 279 -17.64 -11.60 -8.79
CA THR A 279 -16.58 -12.57 -9.09
C THR A 279 -15.35 -12.28 -8.23
N LYS A 280 -14.76 -13.34 -7.66
CA LYS A 280 -13.51 -13.26 -6.89
C LYS A 280 -12.40 -13.96 -7.65
N GLU A 281 -11.24 -13.32 -7.70
CA GLU A 281 -10.01 -13.97 -8.14
C GLU A 281 -9.34 -14.65 -6.95
N ASP A 282 -9.07 -15.95 -7.08
CA ASP A 282 -8.51 -16.77 -5.99
C ASP A 282 -6.98 -16.73 -6.03
N TRP A 283 -6.41 -15.60 -5.63
CA TRP A 283 -4.97 -15.46 -5.45
C TRP A 283 -4.55 -16.02 -4.10
N PHE A 284 -3.61 -16.94 -4.11
CA PHE A 284 -3.08 -17.56 -2.90
C PHE A 284 -2.27 -16.58 -2.05
N LYS A 285 -1.45 -15.72 -2.70
CA LYS A 285 -0.65 -14.68 -2.02
C LYS A 285 -0.77 -13.33 -2.70
N TYR A 286 -0.71 -12.31 -1.86
CA TYR A 286 -0.58 -10.90 -2.21
C TYR A 286 0.71 -10.38 -1.56
N GLU A 287 1.65 -9.92 -2.37
CA GLU A 287 2.95 -9.38 -1.92
C GLU A 287 3.27 -8.08 -2.65
N ARG A 288 4.32 -7.41 -2.25
CA ARG A 288 4.83 -6.20 -2.94
C ARG A 288 3.79 -5.13 -3.18
N ILE A 289 2.92 -4.88 -2.20
CA ILE A 289 1.95 -3.79 -2.32
C ILE A 289 2.63 -2.46 -2.65
N LYS A 290 2.06 -1.70 -3.59
CA LYS A 290 2.41 -0.32 -3.91
C LYS A 290 1.15 0.52 -3.98
N ILE A 291 1.26 1.78 -3.56
CA ILE A 291 0.13 2.71 -3.52
C ILE A 291 0.25 3.73 -4.66
N PHE A 292 -0.83 3.90 -5.40
CA PHE A 292 -1.01 5.00 -6.32
C PHE A 292 -1.91 6.06 -5.67
N GLN A 293 -1.46 7.33 -5.68
CA GLN A 293 -2.10 8.44 -4.98
C GLN A 293 -2.76 9.40 -5.96
N ASP A 294 -3.80 10.09 -5.49
CA ASP A 294 -4.36 11.24 -6.21
C ASP A 294 -3.54 12.53 -5.97
N GLU A 295 -3.99 13.64 -6.54
CA GLU A 295 -3.33 14.94 -6.43
C GLU A 295 -3.35 15.50 -4.99
N GLN A 296 -4.21 14.99 -4.13
CA GLN A 296 -4.30 15.32 -2.71
C GLN A 296 -3.45 14.39 -1.83
N GLY A 297 -2.75 13.44 -2.44
CA GLY A 297 -1.93 12.45 -1.74
C GLY A 297 -2.70 11.28 -1.13
N ARG A 298 -4.01 11.16 -1.40
CA ARG A 298 -4.81 10.04 -0.88
C ARG A 298 -4.56 8.78 -1.70
N ALA A 299 -4.54 7.64 -1.03
CA ALA A 299 -4.42 6.33 -1.67
C ALA A 299 -5.71 6.00 -2.44
N ILE A 300 -5.64 5.88 -3.78
CA ILE A 300 -6.78 5.59 -4.66
C ILE A 300 -6.68 4.24 -5.35
N GLN A 301 -5.53 3.58 -5.25
CA GLN A 301 -5.27 2.28 -5.83
C GLN A 301 -4.11 1.60 -5.13
N ALA A 302 -4.21 0.30 -4.96
CA ALA A 302 -3.13 -0.57 -4.54
C ALA A 302 -2.75 -1.52 -5.67
N ASN A 303 -1.45 -1.67 -5.93
CA ASN A 303 -0.92 -2.63 -6.88
C ASN A 303 -0.25 -3.75 -6.10
N PHE A 304 -0.38 -4.97 -6.57
CA PHE A 304 0.17 -6.16 -5.93
C PHE A 304 0.90 -7.05 -6.93
N ALA A 305 1.95 -7.69 -6.46
CA ALA A 305 2.37 -8.95 -7.03
C ALA A 305 1.50 -10.07 -6.42
N VAL A 306 0.95 -10.92 -7.26
CA VAL A 306 0.11 -12.05 -6.82
C VAL A 306 0.59 -13.34 -7.45
N ILE A 307 0.37 -14.44 -6.74
CA ILE A 307 0.60 -15.79 -7.21
C ILE A 307 -0.55 -16.68 -6.76
N ASP A 308 -0.95 -17.64 -7.58
CA ASP A 308 -2.10 -18.49 -7.37
C ASP A 308 -1.79 -19.78 -6.58
N THR A 309 -0.52 -20.00 -6.24
CA THR A 309 -0.07 -21.18 -5.47
C THR A 309 1.12 -20.84 -4.57
N LEU A 310 1.69 -21.85 -3.92
CA LEU A 310 2.96 -21.73 -3.22
C LEU A 310 4.10 -21.50 -4.23
N LYS A 311 5.04 -20.61 -3.92
CA LYS A 311 6.17 -20.26 -4.80
C LYS A 311 7.02 -21.45 -5.27
N ASN A 312 7.08 -22.52 -4.48
CA ASN A 312 7.80 -23.75 -4.83
C ASN A 312 7.00 -24.71 -5.71
N GLU A 313 5.72 -24.45 -5.91
CA GLU A 313 4.83 -25.25 -6.78
C GLU A 313 4.73 -24.68 -8.18
N ASP A 314 5.04 -23.42 -8.36
CA ASP A 314 5.14 -22.75 -9.66
C ASP A 314 6.32 -23.34 -10.48
N LYS A 315 6.03 -24.01 -11.57
CA LYS A 315 6.96 -24.76 -12.44
C LYS A 315 6.92 -24.21 -13.87
N PRO A 316 7.98 -24.46 -14.66
CA PRO A 316 8.03 -24.02 -16.04
C PRO A 316 6.81 -24.44 -16.84
N ASN A 317 6.12 -23.50 -17.47
CA ASN A 317 4.98 -23.71 -18.35
C ASN A 317 3.86 -24.59 -17.74
N ASP A 318 3.68 -24.53 -16.42
CA ASP A 318 2.56 -25.21 -15.79
C ASP A 318 1.31 -24.29 -15.73
N ARG A 319 0.32 -24.69 -14.96
CA ARG A 319 -0.93 -23.92 -14.79
C ARG A 319 -0.82 -22.75 -13.80
N HIS A 320 0.32 -22.60 -13.13
CA HIS A 320 0.60 -21.60 -12.12
C HIS A 320 1.50 -20.51 -12.69
N SER A 321 1.31 -19.29 -12.24
CA SER A 321 2.21 -18.17 -12.52
C SER A 321 1.92 -17.00 -11.58
N SER A 322 2.73 -15.96 -11.72
CA SER A 322 2.58 -14.70 -11.00
C SER A 322 2.31 -13.55 -11.95
N LYS A 323 1.52 -12.57 -11.48
CA LYS A 323 1.22 -11.36 -12.22
C LYS A 323 1.20 -10.13 -11.31
N ASN A 324 1.15 -8.95 -11.89
CA ASN A 324 0.83 -7.72 -11.18
C ASN A 324 -0.64 -7.36 -11.40
N ILE A 325 -1.34 -7.01 -10.32
CA ILE A 325 -2.75 -6.58 -10.36
C ILE A 325 -2.93 -5.22 -9.68
N CYS A 326 -4.02 -4.54 -10.03
CA CYS A 326 -4.39 -3.22 -9.54
C CYS A 326 -5.78 -3.27 -8.90
N LEU A 327 -5.88 -2.92 -7.62
CA LEU A 327 -7.14 -2.88 -6.87
C LEU A 327 -7.51 -1.44 -6.51
N PRO A 328 -8.76 -0.99 -6.77
CA PRO A 328 -9.19 0.34 -6.40
C PRO A 328 -9.35 0.48 -4.89
N LEU A 329 -9.03 1.66 -4.37
CA LEU A 329 -9.19 2.03 -2.97
C LEU A 329 -10.16 3.20 -2.82
N ASN A 330 -10.99 3.16 -1.79
CA ASN A 330 -11.74 4.31 -1.32
C ASN A 330 -10.74 5.35 -0.75
N PRO A 331 -10.63 6.56 -1.35
CA PRO A 331 -9.67 7.57 -0.91
C PRO A 331 -10.05 8.22 0.42
N GLY A 332 -11.28 8.02 0.88
CA GLY A 332 -11.87 8.81 1.95
C GLY A 332 -12.27 10.21 1.50
N VAL A 333 -12.89 10.97 2.39
CA VAL A 333 -13.35 12.34 2.13
C VAL A 333 -12.36 13.38 2.65
N LEU A 334 -12.24 14.48 1.94
CA LEU A 334 -11.43 15.62 2.38
C LEU A 334 -12.14 16.35 3.51
N MET A 335 -11.41 16.64 4.59
CA MET A 335 -11.99 17.30 5.76
C MET A 335 -10.98 18.16 6.50
N THR A 336 -11.51 19.09 7.31
CA THR A 336 -10.70 20.01 8.11
C THR A 336 -11.36 20.23 9.46
N LEU A 337 -10.60 20.12 10.54
CA LEU A 337 -11.02 20.56 11.86
C LEU A 337 -11.08 22.10 11.90
N LEU A 338 -12.20 22.64 12.37
CA LEU A 338 -12.41 24.09 12.45
C LEU A 338 -12.08 24.64 13.83
N ASP A 339 -11.84 23.78 14.80
CA ASP A 339 -11.49 24.16 16.17
C ASP A 339 -10.07 24.72 16.20
N LYS A 340 -9.92 25.89 16.81
CA LYS A 340 -8.63 26.59 16.92
C LYS A 340 -7.81 26.15 18.14
N LYS A 341 -8.38 25.33 19.00
CA LYS A 341 -7.73 24.82 20.21
C LYS A 341 -7.54 23.30 20.05
N PRO A 342 -6.50 22.73 20.67
CA PRO A 342 -6.35 21.28 20.72
C PRO A 342 -7.62 20.61 21.28
N ILE A 343 -8.03 19.53 20.62
CA ILE A 343 -9.13 18.70 21.09
C ILE A 343 -8.60 17.83 22.22
N THR A 344 -9.40 17.71 23.28
CA THR A 344 -9.10 16.88 24.45
C THR A 344 -10.33 16.02 24.78
N PRO A 345 -10.22 15.01 25.64
CA PRO A 345 -11.39 14.21 26.09
C PRO A 345 -12.51 15.05 26.72
N GLN A 346 -12.20 16.28 27.18
CA GLN A 346 -13.16 17.20 27.81
C GLN A 346 -13.76 18.22 26.82
N THR A 347 -13.37 18.19 25.57
CA THR A 347 -13.92 19.08 24.53
C THR A 347 -15.42 18.80 24.36
N LYS A 348 -16.26 19.83 24.48
CA LYS A 348 -17.72 19.68 24.47
C LYS A 348 -18.31 19.60 23.07
N GLU A 349 -17.78 20.36 22.14
CA GLU A 349 -18.20 20.37 20.73
C GLU A 349 -16.97 20.29 19.85
N ILE A 350 -17.08 19.52 18.76
CA ILE A 350 -16.03 19.41 17.73
C ILE A 350 -16.66 19.75 16.39
N ARG A 351 -16.05 20.66 15.65
CA ARG A 351 -16.53 21.16 14.36
C ARG A 351 -15.66 20.62 13.23
N LEU A 352 -16.25 19.82 12.36
CA LEU A 352 -15.58 19.19 11.23
C LEU A 352 -16.20 19.66 9.92
N LEU A 353 -15.39 20.30 9.06
CA LEU A 353 -15.78 20.64 7.70
C LEU A 353 -15.48 19.45 6.78
N ILE A 354 -16.50 18.93 6.10
CA ILE A 354 -16.38 17.91 5.05
C ILE A 354 -16.54 18.61 3.71
N LYS A 355 -15.56 18.46 2.83
CA LYS A 355 -15.52 19.14 1.54
C LYS A 355 -16.31 18.40 0.47
N ALA A 356 -16.98 19.16 -0.38
CA ALA A 356 -17.57 18.65 -1.60
C ALA A 356 -16.49 18.35 -2.64
N GLU A 357 -16.69 17.27 -3.38
CA GLU A 357 -15.84 16.83 -4.49
C GLU A 357 -16.71 16.56 -5.73
N PRO A 358 -16.14 16.41 -6.94
CA PRO A 358 -16.94 16.27 -8.18
C PRO A 358 -18.03 15.19 -8.13
N GLU A 359 -17.77 14.07 -7.44
CA GLU A 359 -18.70 12.93 -7.34
C GLU A 359 -19.23 12.74 -5.90
N PHE A 360 -19.14 13.78 -5.06
CA PHE A 360 -19.56 13.71 -3.67
C PHE A 360 -20.09 15.04 -3.15
N ASP A 361 -21.38 15.08 -2.85
CA ASP A 361 -22.03 16.23 -2.18
C ASP A 361 -22.28 15.88 -0.70
N PRO A 362 -21.50 16.41 0.25
CA PRO A 362 -21.65 16.10 1.66
C PRO A 362 -23.01 16.52 2.25
N GLN A 363 -23.73 17.46 1.61
CA GLN A 363 -25.03 17.91 2.08
C GLN A 363 -26.16 16.94 1.74
N THR A 364 -25.98 16.11 0.72
CA THR A 364 -27.02 15.17 0.26
C THR A 364 -26.65 13.71 0.44
N ASP A 365 -25.36 13.36 0.34
CA ASP A 365 -24.92 11.98 0.22
C ASP A 365 -24.66 11.29 1.56
N ILE A 366 -24.43 12.05 2.64
CA ILE A 366 -24.05 11.48 3.93
C ILE A 366 -25.29 11.03 4.72
N GLU A 367 -25.26 9.82 5.27
CA GLU A 367 -26.16 9.37 6.33
C GLU A 367 -25.63 9.89 7.67
N ILE A 368 -26.09 11.08 8.08
CA ILE A 368 -25.53 11.84 9.21
C ILE A 368 -25.57 11.02 10.51
N SER A 369 -26.62 10.27 10.77
CA SER A 369 -26.82 9.47 12.00
C SER A 369 -25.76 8.37 12.16
N SER A 370 -25.18 7.92 11.04
CA SER A 370 -24.15 6.87 11.01
C SER A 370 -22.78 7.34 11.46
N LEU A 371 -22.52 8.66 11.44
CA LEU A 371 -21.18 9.21 11.66
C LEU A 371 -20.68 8.97 13.09
N ARG A 372 -19.39 8.62 13.19
CA ARG A 372 -18.62 8.57 14.44
C ARG A 372 -17.27 9.26 14.20
N PHE A 373 -16.88 10.12 15.15
CA PHE A 373 -15.63 10.88 15.07
C PHE A 373 -14.85 10.79 16.38
N GLY A 374 -13.53 10.73 16.31
CA GLY A 374 -12.66 10.71 17.50
C GLY A 374 -11.33 9.99 17.22
N ALA A 375 -10.67 9.60 18.29
CA ALA A 375 -9.44 8.79 18.20
C ALA A 375 -9.72 7.47 17.47
N SER A 376 -8.77 7.03 16.65
CA SER A 376 -8.89 5.78 15.89
C SER A 376 -9.19 4.58 16.79
N THR A 377 -8.62 4.55 18.00
CA THR A 377 -8.87 3.52 19.03
C THR A 377 -10.32 3.44 19.51
N GLU A 378 -11.10 4.51 19.34
CA GLU A 378 -12.53 4.52 19.62
C GLU A 378 -13.34 4.24 18.35
N VAL A 379 -13.05 4.97 17.30
CA VAL A 379 -13.86 4.96 16.07
C VAL A 379 -13.79 3.63 15.34
N ASN A 380 -12.64 2.97 15.32
CA ASN A 380 -12.45 1.65 14.70
C ASN A 380 -13.37 0.57 15.32
N PHE A 381 -13.84 0.79 16.55
CA PHE A 381 -14.75 -0.10 17.27
C PHE A 381 -16.19 0.44 17.35
N GLY A 382 -16.55 1.40 16.49
CA GLY A 382 -17.89 1.98 16.42
C GLY A 382 -18.25 2.95 17.55
N ARG A 383 -17.28 3.28 18.40
CA ARG A 383 -17.40 4.30 19.46
C ARG A 383 -17.03 5.67 18.91
N GLY A 384 -16.90 6.68 19.77
CA GLY A 384 -16.59 8.05 19.42
C GLY A 384 -17.79 8.98 19.45
N CYS A 385 -17.55 10.23 19.13
CA CYS A 385 -18.55 11.30 19.12
C CYS A 385 -19.67 11.04 18.12
N LYS A 386 -20.87 11.49 18.48
CA LYS A 386 -22.05 11.48 17.61
C LYS A 386 -22.32 12.90 17.07
N PRO A 387 -22.84 13.02 15.84
CA PRO A 387 -23.26 14.32 15.31
C PRO A 387 -24.47 14.85 16.09
N MET A 388 -24.44 16.15 16.39
CA MET A 388 -25.56 16.87 17.02
C MET A 388 -26.37 17.65 15.98
N ARG A 389 -25.67 18.36 15.09
CA ARG A 389 -26.30 19.21 14.07
C ARG A 389 -25.32 19.42 12.91
N THR A 390 -25.86 19.91 11.81
CA THR A 390 -25.07 20.28 10.63
C THR A 390 -25.33 21.72 10.22
N GLU A 391 -24.33 22.35 9.58
CA GLU A 391 -24.40 23.70 9.02
C GLU A 391 -23.86 23.67 7.58
N LYS A 392 -24.53 24.37 6.66
CA LYS A 392 -24.03 24.51 5.29
C LYS A 392 -22.90 25.53 5.24
N SER A 393 -21.86 25.22 4.46
CA SER A 393 -20.72 26.11 4.21
C SER A 393 -20.43 26.16 2.70
N GLY A 394 -21.19 26.94 1.96
CA GLY A 394 -21.19 26.91 0.50
C GLY A 394 -21.64 25.52 -0.01
N LYS A 395 -20.75 24.82 -0.72
CA LYS A 395 -20.96 23.42 -1.17
C LYS A 395 -20.58 22.41 -0.08
N ASP A 396 -19.79 22.82 0.89
CA ASP A 396 -19.29 21.95 1.95
C ASP A 396 -20.31 21.79 3.08
N LEU A 397 -20.08 20.84 3.96
CA LEU A 397 -20.89 20.58 5.14
C LEU A 397 -20.05 20.68 6.40
N ILE A 398 -20.49 21.46 7.37
CA ILE A 398 -19.95 21.43 8.73
C ILE A 398 -20.81 20.48 9.54
N VAL A 399 -20.17 19.47 10.12
CA VAL A 399 -20.78 18.58 11.11
C VAL A 399 -20.27 18.97 12.48
N ILE A 400 -21.20 19.22 13.40
CA ILE A 400 -20.89 19.52 14.79
C ILE A 400 -21.20 18.28 15.61
N PHE A 401 -20.16 17.75 16.27
CA PHE A 401 -20.24 16.58 17.10
C PHE A 401 -20.36 16.93 18.57
N ASP A 402 -21.14 16.14 19.32
CA ASP A 402 -21.02 16.09 20.76
C ASP A 402 -19.63 15.54 21.11
N GLY A 403 -18.79 16.35 21.73
CA GLY A 403 -17.41 15.95 22.00
C GLY A 403 -17.25 14.83 23.03
N TYR A 404 -18.33 14.36 23.64
CA TYR A 404 -18.28 13.27 24.58
C TYR A 404 -17.86 11.95 23.93
N GLY A 405 -16.86 11.28 24.51
CA GLY A 405 -16.36 10.01 24.02
C GLY A 405 -15.43 10.12 22.82
N ASN A 406 -14.86 11.30 22.51
CA ASN A 406 -13.92 11.48 21.39
C ASN A 406 -12.63 10.66 21.54
N GLY A 407 -12.17 10.37 22.77
CA GLY A 407 -10.95 9.61 23.05
C GLY A 407 -9.66 10.27 22.62
N ILE A 408 -9.69 11.52 22.10
CA ILE A 408 -8.51 12.21 21.57
C ILE A 408 -7.63 12.68 22.72
N THR A 409 -6.37 12.24 22.72
CA THR A 409 -5.30 12.65 23.63
C THR A 409 -4.24 13.45 22.87
N GLU A 410 -3.21 13.90 23.56
CA GLU A 410 -2.06 14.60 22.95
C GLU A 410 -1.27 13.74 21.95
N ASP A 411 -1.39 12.43 22.04
CA ASP A 411 -0.73 11.50 21.13
C ASP A 411 -1.52 11.28 19.82
N GLU A 412 -2.81 11.69 19.76
CA GLU A 412 -3.61 11.55 18.55
C GLU A 412 -3.32 12.71 17.56
N PHE A 413 -2.73 12.37 16.44
CA PHE A 413 -2.36 13.34 15.40
C PHE A 413 -3.32 13.36 14.20
N ALA A 414 -4.11 12.32 14.01
CA ALA A 414 -5.04 12.15 12.90
C ALA A 414 -6.31 11.41 13.36
N PRO A 415 -7.23 12.10 14.06
CA PRO A 415 -8.48 11.48 14.47
C PRO A 415 -9.28 11.03 13.26
N LYS A 416 -10.15 10.06 13.46
CA LYS A 416 -10.85 9.38 12.37
C LYS A 416 -12.34 9.72 12.38
N LEU A 417 -12.89 9.89 11.18
CA LEU A 417 -14.32 9.87 10.91
C LEU A 417 -14.65 8.57 10.19
N ILE A 418 -15.68 7.88 10.62
CA ILE A 418 -16.31 6.80 9.85
C ILE A 418 -17.83 6.98 9.81
N GLY A 419 -18.47 6.41 8.82
CA GLY A 419 -19.90 6.38 8.63
C GLY A 419 -20.28 5.79 7.29
N LYS A 420 -21.49 6.12 6.83
CA LYS A 420 -22.02 5.63 5.56
C LYS A 420 -22.55 6.79 4.72
N LYS A 421 -22.50 6.60 3.42
CA LYS A 421 -23.31 7.36 2.49
C LYS A 421 -24.73 6.78 2.46
N LYS A 422 -25.70 7.54 1.93
CA LYS A 422 -27.09 7.08 1.81
C LYS A 422 -27.27 5.89 0.87
N ASP A 423 -26.34 5.67 -0.05
CA ASP A 423 -26.30 4.48 -0.89
C ASP A 423 -25.76 3.22 -0.17
N GLY A 424 -25.39 3.36 1.11
CA GLY A 424 -24.85 2.30 1.96
C GLY A 424 -23.34 2.15 1.87
N SER A 425 -22.66 2.85 0.96
CA SER A 425 -21.20 2.77 0.83
C SER A 425 -20.50 3.41 2.03
N MET A 426 -19.30 2.90 2.34
CA MET A 426 -18.48 3.36 3.44
C MET A 426 -17.97 4.79 3.20
N LEU A 427 -18.08 5.62 4.24
CA LEU A 427 -17.46 6.93 4.32
C LEU A 427 -16.43 6.94 5.45
N PHE A 428 -15.24 7.42 5.15
CA PHE A 428 -14.20 7.64 6.17
C PHE A 428 -13.33 8.84 5.81
N GLY A 429 -12.57 9.32 6.79
CA GLY A 429 -11.54 10.33 6.57
C GLY A 429 -10.77 10.62 7.86
N MET A 430 -9.66 11.32 7.72
CA MET A 430 -8.77 11.70 8.82
C MET A 430 -8.30 13.15 8.60
N PRO A 431 -8.74 14.10 9.42
CA PRO A 431 -8.17 15.46 9.43
C PRO A 431 -6.91 15.50 10.29
N ALA A 432 -6.02 16.44 10.00
CA ALA A 432 -4.91 16.73 10.92
C ALA A 432 -5.44 17.33 12.23
N CYS A 433 -4.92 16.87 13.37
CA CYS A 433 -5.05 17.60 14.62
C CYS A 433 -4.18 18.86 14.58
N LEU A 434 -4.70 19.95 15.15
CA LEU A 434 -3.87 21.09 15.51
C LEU A 434 -2.97 20.66 16.67
N GLY A 435 -1.67 20.46 16.37
CA GLY A 435 -0.64 20.14 17.35
C GLY A 435 -0.21 21.36 18.15
#